data_e37c4e3eb35c7dc2fa60221b81c9ccc1
#
_entry.id   e37c4e3eb35c7dc2fa60221b81c9ccc1
#
_cell.length_a   1.000
_cell.length_b   1.000
_cell.length_c   1.000
_cell.angle_alpha   90.00
_cell.angle_beta   90.00
_cell.angle_gamma   90.00
#
_symmetry.space_group_name_H-M   'P 1'
#
loop_
_entity.id
_entity.type
_entity.pdbx_description
1 polymer ?
#
loop_
_entity_poly.entity_id
_entity_poly.type
_entity_poly.pdbx_seq_one_letter_code
_entity_poly.pdbx_strand_id
1 'polypeptide(L)'
;AMVDGYPGAVYKSFKTIEEAEKFINGEKIISGEKTITGMKSSGENSTYAFVDGSFNKATHTYGYGGFLVTDNEKYVLQGADNDAEMATMRNVAGEIKGAEAAVKKAIELGVKELVIYYDYKGIEMWATGDWNRNKAGTIAYHEYIMSVRDKIKLTFVKVKGHSGVEGNEEADKLAKQAVGIL
;
A
#
# COMPACT_ATOMS: atom_id res chain seq x y z
N ALA A 1 -9.55 -16.45 -4.73
CA ALA A 1 -8.73 -15.37 -5.20
C ALA A 1 -7.47 -15.91 -5.82
N MET A 2 -7.31 -15.59 -7.01
CA MET A 2 -6.26 -16.19 -7.76
C MET A 2 -5.07 -15.27 -7.86
N VAL A 3 -4.08 -15.54 -7.05
CA VAL A 3 -2.81 -14.86 -7.16
C VAL A 3 -1.89 -15.52 -8.17
N ASP A 4 -2.25 -16.72 -8.58
CA ASP A 4 -1.39 -17.52 -9.46
C ASP A 4 -1.19 -16.89 -10.83
N GLY A 5 -2.11 -16.06 -11.28
CA GLY A 5 -1.98 -15.36 -12.53
C GLY A 5 -1.00 -14.20 -12.50
N TYR A 6 -0.41 -13.91 -11.35
CA TYR A 6 0.44 -12.73 -11.15
C TYR A 6 1.78 -13.13 -10.54
N PRO A 7 2.71 -13.65 -11.35
CA PRO A 7 4.04 -13.97 -10.86
C PRO A 7 4.69 -12.74 -10.24
N GLY A 8 5.31 -12.91 -9.09
CA GLY A 8 5.93 -11.81 -8.38
C GLY A 8 5.00 -11.04 -7.45
N ALA A 9 3.72 -11.38 -7.39
CA ALA A 9 2.78 -10.76 -6.47
C ALA A 9 2.34 -11.76 -5.40
N VAL A 10 2.34 -11.32 -4.15
CA VAL A 10 1.87 -12.11 -3.02
C VAL A 10 0.87 -11.27 -2.26
N TYR A 11 -0.28 -11.87 -1.99
CA TYR A 11 -1.39 -11.17 -1.34
C TYR A 11 -1.70 -11.81 -0.01
N LYS A 12 -1.67 -11.03 1.06
CA LYS A 12 -1.97 -11.49 2.41
C LYS A 12 -2.89 -10.51 3.11
N SER A 13 -3.77 -11.07 3.93
CA SER A 13 -4.58 -10.29 4.84
C SER A 13 -4.37 -10.84 6.23
N PHE A 14 -4.16 -9.94 7.18
CA PHE A 14 -4.04 -10.34 8.58
C PHE A 14 -5.31 -9.93 9.31
N LYS A 15 -5.76 -10.81 10.19
CA LYS A 15 -7.00 -10.59 10.95
C LYS A 15 -6.82 -9.53 12.01
N THR A 16 -5.61 -9.37 12.51
CA THR A 16 -5.33 -8.45 13.60
C THR A 16 -4.14 -7.57 13.27
N ILE A 17 -4.09 -6.44 13.91
CA ILE A 17 -2.98 -5.49 13.83
C ILE A 17 -1.71 -6.14 14.34
N GLU A 18 -1.83 -6.93 15.40
CA GLU A 18 -0.71 -7.61 16.01
C GLU A 18 0.01 -8.52 15.02
N GLU A 19 -0.76 -9.27 14.21
CA GLU A 19 -0.17 -10.11 13.18
C GLU A 19 0.56 -9.28 12.13
N ALA A 20 -0.03 -8.17 11.72
CA ALA A 20 0.60 -7.28 10.75
C ALA A 20 1.90 -6.69 11.30
N GLU A 21 1.90 -6.27 12.56
CA GLU A 21 3.10 -5.72 13.20
C GLU A 21 4.21 -6.76 13.32
N LYS A 22 3.86 -7.98 13.63
CA LYS A 22 4.83 -9.07 13.66
C LYS A 22 5.45 -9.30 12.30
N PHE A 23 4.66 -9.19 11.26
CA PHE A 23 5.16 -9.30 9.89
C PHE A 23 6.17 -8.20 9.59
N ILE A 24 5.87 -6.96 9.97
CA ILE A 24 6.77 -5.81 9.79
C ILE A 24 8.10 -6.03 10.51
N ASN A 25 8.04 -6.58 11.71
CA ASN A 25 9.23 -6.78 12.54
C ASN A 25 10.05 -8.00 12.12
N GLY A 26 9.67 -8.66 11.04
CA GLY A 26 10.37 -9.85 10.60
C GLY A 26 10.07 -11.08 11.41
N GLU A 27 8.99 -11.06 12.15
CA GLU A 27 8.54 -12.22 12.92
C GLU A 27 7.61 -13.07 12.07
N LYS A 28 7.70 -14.35 12.30
CA LYS A 28 6.84 -15.30 11.62
C LYS A 28 5.97 -16.00 12.63
N ILE A 29 4.70 -16.10 12.35
CA ILE A 29 3.77 -16.80 13.21
C ILE A 29 3.63 -18.23 12.70
N ILE A 30 3.97 -19.19 13.52
CA ILE A 30 3.84 -20.60 13.19
C ILE A 30 3.10 -21.28 14.34
N SER A 31 1.92 -21.80 14.06
CA SER A 31 1.14 -22.55 15.06
C SER A 31 0.99 -21.81 16.39
N GLY A 32 0.78 -20.52 16.33
CA GLY A 32 0.66 -19.71 17.52
C GLY A 32 1.98 -19.33 18.17
N GLU A 33 3.06 -19.85 17.66
CA GLU A 33 4.39 -19.48 18.11
C GLU A 33 4.95 -18.38 17.24
N LYS A 34 5.83 -17.64 17.83
CA LYS A 34 6.50 -16.53 17.18
C LYS A 34 7.91 -16.96 16.82
N THR A 35 8.21 -16.94 15.55
CA THR A 35 9.55 -17.23 15.08
C THR A 35 10.12 -16.00 14.45
N ILE A 36 11.28 -15.59 14.90
CA ILE A 36 11.98 -14.47 14.27
C ILE A 36 12.55 -14.99 12.97
N THR A 37 12.14 -14.37 11.90
CA THR A 37 12.68 -14.72 10.60
C THR A 37 14.09 -14.16 10.50
N GLY A 38 14.90 -14.82 9.75
CA GLY A 38 16.27 -14.36 9.54
C GLY A 38 16.38 -13.14 8.64
N MET A 39 15.30 -12.39 8.49
CA MET A 39 15.29 -11.27 7.55
C MET A 39 16.41 -10.27 7.79
N LYS A 40 16.71 -10.02 9.06
CA LYS A 40 17.79 -9.11 9.38
C LYS A 40 19.16 -9.72 9.14
N SER A 41 19.26 -11.00 9.37
CA SER A 41 20.54 -11.68 9.24
C SER A 41 20.87 -12.01 7.81
N SER A 42 19.87 -12.18 6.97
CA SER A 42 20.11 -12.49 5.56
C SER A 42 20.40 -11.24 4.72
N GLY A 43 20.33 -10.08 5.31
CA GLY A 43 20.51 -8.84 4.56
C GLY A 43 19.37 -8.57 3.59
N GLU A 44 18.36 -9.41 3.59
CA GLU A 44 17.19 -9.16 2.79
C GLU A 44 16.36 -8.06 3.45
N ASN A 45 16.28 -6.99 2.74
CA ASN A 45 15.61 -5.80 3.21
C ASN A 45 14.12 -6.00 3.14
N SER A 46 13.46 -6.02 4.28
CA SER A 46 12.01 -5.96 4.30
C SER A 46 11.60 -4.52 4.04
N THR A 47 11.51 -4.16 2.77
CA THR A 47 11.02 -2.85 2.38
C THR A 47 9.51 -2.87 2.46
N TYR A 48 8.95 -1.88 3.13
CA TYR A 48 7.51 -1.78 3.27
C TYR A 48 7.05 -0.34 3.12
N ALA A 49 5.77 -0.18 2.84
CA ALA A 49 5.14 1.11 2.73
C ALA A 49 3.78 1.08 3.43
N PHE A 50 3.40 2.23 4.00
CA PHE A 50 2.03 2.48 4.41
C PHE A 50 1.47 3.55 3.49
N VAL A 51 0.24 3.36 3.03
CA VAL A 51 -0.44 4.32 2.17
C VAL A 51 -1.86 4.53 2.64
N ASP A 52 -2.35 5.75 2.48
CA ASP A 52 -3.73 6.09 2.77
C ASP A 52 -4.16 7.20 1.82
N GLY A 53 -5.47 7.39 1.69
CA GLY A 53 -6.04 8.40 0.84
C GLY A 53 -6.94 9.34 1.61
N SER A 54 -7.10 10.55 1.09
CA SER A 54 -8.00 11.54 1.67
C SER A 54 -8.68 12.33 0.55
N PHE A 55 -9.76 13.02 0.90
CA PHE A 55 -10.53 13.80 -0.05
C PHE A 55 -11.05 15.08 0.59
N ASN A 56 -10.78 16.19 -0.05
CA ASN A 56 -11.30 17.48 0.38
C ASN A 56 -12.56 17.80 -0.42
N LYS A 57 -13.71 17.74 0.24
CA LYS A 57 -15.00 17.98 -0.42
C LYS A 57 -15.16 19.38 -0.93
N ALA A 58 -14.55 20.36 -0.27
CA ALA A 58 -14.68 21.77 -0.65
C ALA A 58 -13.96 22.07 -1.96
N THR A 59 -12.82 21.43 -2.18
CA THR A 59 -11.99 21.70 -3.37
C THR A 59 -12.03 20.57 -4.39
N HIS A 60 -12.71 19.47 -4.07
CA HIS A 60 -12.73 18.23 -4.88
C HIS A 60 -11.33 17.72 -5.16
N THR A 61 -10.44 17.86 -4.20
CA THR A 61 -9.06 17.38 -4.29
C THR A 61 -8.94 16.06 -3.58
N TYR A 62 -8.43 15.05 -4.27
CA TYR A 62 -8.05 13.79 -3.67
C TYR A 62 -6.54 13.75 -3.49
N GLY A 63 -6.09 13.03 -2.49
CA GLY A 63 -4.66 12.96 -2.23
C GLY A 63 -4.28 11.70 -1.49
N TYR A 64 -3.00 11.46 -1.46
CA TYR A 64 -2.44 10.35 -0.72
C TYR A 64 -1.36 10.81 0.21
N GLY A 65 -1.17 10.01 1.23
CA GLY A 65 -0.06 10.14 2.14
C GLY A 65 0.45 8.77 2.51
N GLY A 66 1.69 8.71 2.85
CA GLY A 66 2.31 7.48 3.27
C GLY A 66 3.81 7.61 3.35
N PHE A 67 4.46 6.49 3.50
CA PHE A 67 5.90 6.45 3.53
C PHE A 67 6.37 5.06 3.14
N LEU A 68 7.61 5.00 2.67
CA LEU A 68 8.27 3.75 2.32
C LEU A 68 9.55 3.66 3.14
N VAL A 69 9.77 2.51 3.75
CA VAL A 69 10.94 2.27 4.60
C VAL A 69 11.80 1.18 3.99
N THR A 70 13.05 1.51 3.77
CA THR A 70 14.09 0.54 3.45
C THR A 70 14.91 0.29 4.72
N ASP A 71 15.98 -0.48 4.62
CA ASP A 71 16.86 -0.71 5.76
C ASP A 71 17.39 0.56 6.41
N ASN A 72 17.66 1.54 5.58
CA ASN A 72 18.44 2.70 6.02
C ASN A 72 17.65 3.99 6.02
N GLU A 73 16.53 4.04 5.30
CA GLU A 73 15.86 5.31 5.07
C GLU A 73 14.35 5.19 5.03
N LYS A 74 13.72 6.31 5.38
CA LYS A 74 12.28 6.49 5.30
C LYS A 74 12.01 7.56 4.25
N TYR A 75 11.18 7.25 3.29
CA TYR A 75 10.80 8.16 2.22
C TYR A 75 9.34 8.51 2.36
N VAL A 76 9.03 9.79 2.51
CA VAL A 76 7.65 10.25 2.58
C VAL A 76 7.04 10.22 1.18
N LEU A 77 5.82 9.71 1.10
CA LEU A 77 5.03 9.65 -0.11
C LEU A 77 3.83 10.56 0.09
N GLN A 78 3.69 11.58 -0.73
CA GLN A 78 2.62 12.54 -0.55
C GLN A 78 2.31 13.22 -1.86
N GLY A 79 1.03 13.36 -2.19
CA GLY A 79 0.61 14.05 -3.39
C GLY A 79 -0.88 14.25 -3.43
N ALA A 80 -1.31 15.12 -4.32
CA ALA A 80 -2.71 15.43 -4.48
C ALA A 80 -2.99 15.82 -5.93
N ASP A 81 -4.24 15.64 -6.36
CA ASP A 81 -4.67 16.00 -7.69
C ASP A 81 -6.18 16.27 -7.65
N ASN A 82 -6.70 16.85 -8.71
CA ASN A 82 -8.11 17.19 -8.80
C ASN A 82 -8.75 16.78 -10.13
N ASP A 83 -8.21 15.78 -10.79
CA ASP A 83 -8.84 15.25 -11.99
C ASP A 83 -10.30 14.90 -11.70
N ALA A 84 -11.22 15.43 -12.50
CA ALA A 84 -12.65 15.36 -12.21
C ALA A 84 -13.18 13.93 -12.16
N GLU A 85 -12.72 13.08 -13.05
CA GLU A 85 -13.17 11.68 -13.09
C GLU A 85 -12.64 10.91 -11.88
N MET A 86 -11.36 11.03 -11.59
CA MET A 86 -10.76 10.40 -10.42
C MET A 86 -11.39 10.91 -9.12
N ALA A 87 -11.69 12.21 -9.05
CA ALA A 87 -12.28 12.81 -7.86
C ALA A 87 -13.62 12.19 -7.48
N THR A 88 -14.34 11.59 -8.43
CA THR A 88 -15.59 10.89 -8.12
C THR A 88 -15.35 9.70 -7.17
N MET A 89 -14.15 9.18 -7.11
CA MET A 89 -13.80 8.08 -6.22
C MET A 89 -13.38 8.57 -4.83
N ARG A 90 -13.29 9.88 -4.64
CA ARG A 90 -12.97 10.53 -3.36
C ARG A 90 -11.65 10.01 -2.77
N ASN A 91 -11.66 9.64 -1.49
CA ASN A 91 -10.46 9.15 -0.81
C ASN A 91 -9.88 7.90 -1.45
N VAL A 92 -10.71 7.08 -2.08
CA VAL A 92 -10.24 5.86 -2.78
C VAL A 92 -9.30 6.22 -3.93
N ALA A 93 -9.57 7.34 -4.63
CA ALA A 93 -8.66 7.83 -5.66
C ALA A 93 -7.27 8.11 -5.07
N GLY A 94 -7.23 8.71 -3.89
CA GLY A 94 -5.97 8.96 -3.19
C GLY A 94 -5.26 7.67 -2.83
N GLU A 95 -6.00 6.67 -2.33
CA GLU A 95 -5.39 5.40 -1.99
C GLU A 95 -4.78 4.69 -3.20
N ILE A 96 -5.46 4.70 -4.33
CA ILE A 96 -4.93 4.15 -5.58
C ILE A 96 -3.64 4.86 -5.95
N LYS A 97 -3.63 6.18 -5.92
CA LYS A 97 -2.44 6.96 -6.26
C LYS A 97 -1.30 6.73 -5.26
N GLY A 98 -1.64 6.55 -3.99
CA GLY A 98 -0.67 6.23 -2.96
C GLY A 98 -0.01 4.88 -3.19
N ALA A 99 -0.80 3.86 -3.53
CA ALA A 99 -0.26 2.54 -3.84
C ALA A 99 0.65 2.59 -5.07
N GLU A 100 0.23 3.30 -6.12
CA GLU A 100 1.06 3.48 -7.31
C GLU A 100 2.37 4.19 -6.96
N ALA A 101 2.30 5.23 -6.14
CA ALA A 101 3.49 5.99 -5.73
C ALA A 101 4.47 5.12 -4.95
N ALA A 102 3.96 4.26 -4.07
CA ALA A 102 4.80 3.34 -3.31
C ALA A 102 5.54 2.36 -4.23
N VAL A 103 4.83 1.79 -5.19
CA VAL A 103 5.42 0.85 -6.14
C VAL A 103 6.46 1.55 -7.01
N LYS A 104 6.14 2.73 -7.51
CA LYS A 104 7.09 3.51 -8.33
C LYS A 104 8.36 3.84 -7.57
N LYS A 105 8.21 4.25 -6.31
CA LYS A 105 9.36 4.59 -5.46
C LYS A 105 10.23 3.36 -5.20
N ALA A 106 9.61 2.24 -4.91
CA ALA A 106 10.35 1.00 -4.68
C ALA A 106 11.14 0.58 -5.92
N ILE A 107 10.53 0.67 -7.09
CA ILE A 107 11.20 0.34 -8.35
C ILE A 107 12.36 1.31 -8.59
N GLU A 108 12.14 2.60 -8.37
CA GLU A 108 13.17 3.62 -8.51
C GLU A 108 14.38 3.34 -7.62
N LEU A 109 14.14 2.83 -6.41
CA LEU A 109 15.19 2.48 -5.46
C LEU A 109 15.84 1.13 -5.74
N GLY A 110 15.39 0.41 -6.75
CA GLY A 110 15.93 -0.91 -7.07
C GLY A 110 15.46 -2.03 -6.15
N VAL A 111 14.40 -1.79 -5.40
CA VAL A 111 13.82 -2.77 -4.48
C VAL A 111 13.14 -3.89 -5.27
N LYS A 112 13.34 -5.13 -4.84
CA LYS A 112 12.78 -6.29 -5.53
C LYS A 112 11.53 -6.84 -4.87
N GLU A 113 11.30 -6.51 -3.61
CA GLU A 113 10.10 -6.95 -2.87
C GLU A 113 9.60 -5.77 -2.03
N LEU A 114 8.29 -5.55 -2.08
CA LEU A 114 7.65 -4.48 -1.35
C LEU A 114 6.38 -5.00 -0.67
N VAL A 115 6.26 -4.71 0.62
CA VAL A 115 5.04 -4.96 1.38
C VAL A 115 4.28 -3.64 1.46
N ILE A 116 3.01 -3.65 1.04
CA ILE A 116 2.17 -2.46 1.09
C ILE A 116 1.07 -2.66 2.13
N TYR A 117 1.08 -1.83 3.15
CA TYR A 117 0.06 -1.79 4.19
C TYR A 117 -0.99 -0.75 3.80
N TYR A 118 -2.25 -1.15 3.79
CA TYR A 118 -3.36 -0.33 3.34
C TYR A 118 -4.62 -0.67 4.13
N ASP A 119 -5.65 0.17 4.10
CA ASP A 119 -6.86 -0.12 4.86
C ASP A 119 -8.11 -0.38 4.00
N TYR A 120 -8.14 0.05 2.75
CA TYR A 120 -9.30 -0.18 1.88
C TYR A 120 -9.09 -1.41 0.98
N LYS A 121 -9.96 -2.38 1.13
CA LYS A 121 -9.84 -3.70 0.46
C LYS A 121 -9.64 -3.61 -1.06
N GLY A 122 -10.19 -2.60 -1.70
CA GLY A 122 -10.07 -2.41 -3.15
C GLY A 122 -8.63 -2.30 -3.64
N ILE A 123 -7.74 -1.81 -2.80
CA ILE A 123 -6.32 -1.66 -3.18
C ILE A 123 -5.72 -3.01 -3.57
N GLU A 124 -6.04 -4.04 -2.82
CA GLU A 124 -5.62 -5.39 -3.15
C GLU A 124 -6.47 -5.98 -4.28
N MET A 125 -7.78 -5.87 -4.18
CA MET A 125 -8.71 -6.56 -5.07
C MET A 125 -8.66 -6.06 -6.51
N TRP A 126 -8.45 -4.78 -6.72
CA TRP A 126 -8.24 -4.26 -8.07
C TRP A 126 -6.86 -4.59 -8.62
N ALA A 127 -5.85 -4.65 -7.76
CA ALA A 127 -4.52 -5.04 -8.19
C ALA A 127 -4.51 -6.48 -8.71
N THR A 128 -5.18 -7.38 -7.99
CA THR A 128 -5.26 -8.79 -8.39
C THR A 128 -6.20 -9.05 -9.56
N GLY A 129 -7.18 -8.17 -9.77
CA GLY A 129 -8.24 -8.40 -10.72
C GLY A 129 -9.44 -9.15 -10.14
N ASP A 130 -9.46 -9.38 -8.82
CA ASP A 130 -10.58 -10.07 -8.16
C ASP A 130 -11.86 -9.25 -8.16
N TRP A 131 -11.76 -7.93 -8.14
CA TRP A 131 -12.90 -7.04 -8.26
C TRP A 131 -12.98 -6.46 -9.67
N ASN A 132 -14.20 -6.30 -10.17
CA ASN A 132 -14.43 -5.65 -11.46
C ASN A 132 -13.92 -4.22 -11.45
N ARG A 133 -13.36 -3.81 -12.57
CA ARG A 133 -12.79 -2.49 -12.73
C ARG A 133 -13.66 -1.72 -13.73
N ASN A 134 -14.49 -0.84 -13.20
CA ASN A 134 -15.48 -0.11 -14.01
C ASN A 134 -15.13 1.36 -14.22
N LYS A 135 -14.07 1.84 -13.60
CA LYS A 135 -13.65 3.23 -13.70
C LYS A 135 -12.26 3.31 -14.28
N ALA A 136 -11.97 4.42 -14.97
CA ALA A 136 -10.67 4.62 -15.59
C ALA A 136 -9.53 4.46 -14.57
N GLY A 137 -9.74 4.98 -13.35
CA GLY A 137 -8.73 4.88 -12.31
C GLY A 137 -8.43 3.47 -11.86
N THR A 138 -9.46 2.63 -11.70
CA THR A 138 -9.25 1.24 -11.27
C THR A 138 -8.65 0.40 -12.41
N ILE A 139 -9.06 0.68 -13.64
CA ILE A 139 -8.49 0.01 -14.81
C ILE A 139 -7.00 0.35 -14.93
N ALA A 140 -6.66 1.62 -14.85
CA ALA A 140 -5.27 2.07 -14.96
C ALA A 140 -4.40 1.52 -13.84
N TYR A 141 -4.93 1.47 -12.62
CA TYR A 141 -4.23 0.90 -11.48
C TYR A 141 -3.88 -0.56 -11.71
N HIS A 142 -4.87 -1.35 -12.11
CA HIS A 142 -4.64 -2.77 -12.40
C HIS A 142 -3.60 -2.95 -13.52
N GLU A 143 -3.75 -2.19 -14.59
CA GLU A 143 -2.80 -2.27 -15.71
C GLU A 143 -1.39 -1.90 -15.28
N TYR A 144 -1.25 -0.89 -14.44
CA TYR A 144 0.05 -0.51 -13.93
C TYR A 144 0.68 -1.63 -13.11
N ILE A 145 -0.07 -2.22 -12.19
CA ILE A 145 0.42 -3.31 -11.35
C ILE A 145 0.84 -4.50 -12.22
N MET A 146 0.05 -4.82 -13.24
CA MET A 146 0.39 -5.89 -14.16
C MET A 146 1.67 -5.60 -14.93
N SER A 147 1.88 -4.34 -15.30
CA SER A 147 3.05 -3.95 -16.10
C SER A 147 4.35 -4.06 -15.33
N VAL A 148 4.32 -4.04 -14.01
CA VAL A 148 5.52 -4.06 -13.16
C VAL A 148 5.75 -5.37 -12.44
N ARG A 149 4.85 -6.35 -12.62
CA ARG A 149 4.93 -7.61 -11.87
C ARG A 149 6.23 -8.38 -12.09
N ASP A 150 6.90 -8.16 -13.21
CA ASP A 150 8.18 -8.79 -13.52
C ASP A 150 9.36 -8.05 -12.88
N LYS A 151 9.12 -6.85 -12.39
CA LYS A 151 10.17 -6.00 -11.82
C LYS A 151 10.21 -6.06 -10.31
N ILE A 152 9.06 -6.28 -9.68
CA ILE A 152 8.96 -6.21 -8.23
C ILE A 152 7.89 -7.18 -7.73
N LYS A 153 8.20 -7.83 -6.62
CA LYS A 153 7.25 -8.70 -5.93
C LYS A 153 6.47 -7.87 -4.92
N LEU A 154 5.16 -7.89 -5.01
CA LEU A 154 4.29 -7.11 -4.12
C LEU A 154 3.55 -8.02 -3.16
N THR A 155 3.50 -7.62 -1.91
CA THR A 155 2.69 -8.25 -0.87
C THR A 155 1.75 -7.20 -0.33
N PHE A 156 0.45 -7.46 -0.38
CA PHE A 156 -0.56 -6.54 0.13
C PHE A 156 -1.03 -7.00 1.50
N VAL A 157 -0.96 -6.10 2.48
CA VAL A 157 -1.36 -6.39 3.86
C VAL A 157 -2.41 -5.37 4.27
N LYS A 158 -3.62 -5.88 4.49
CA LYS A 158 -4.72 -5.01 4.93
C LYS A 158 -4.61 -4.77 6.43
N VAL A 159 -4.60 -3.50 6.81
CA VAL A 159 -4.69 -3.10 8.21
C VAL A 159 -6.06 -2.50 8.47
N LYS A 160 -6.50 -2.53 9.71
CA LYS A 160 -7.77 -1.93 10.08
C LYS A 160 -7.56 -0.43 10.27
N GLY A 161 -8.30 0.37 9.51
CA GLY A 161 -8.21 1.82 9.62
C GLY A 161 -8.60 2.33 11.00
N HIS A 162 -7.93 3.39 11.43
CA HIS A 162 -8.20 4.06 12.71
C HIS A 162 -8.16 3.14 13.92
N SER A 163 -7.26 2.17 13.90
CA SER A 163 -7.16 1.18 14.96
C SER A 163 -5.90 1.32 15.80
N GLY A 164 -5.20 2.45 15.66
CA GLY A 164 -4.01 2.72 16.45
C GLY A 164 -2.71 2.18 15.88
N VAL A 165 -2.72 1.65 14.65
CA VAL A 165 -1.47 1.29 13.99
C VAL A 165 -0.76 2.58 13.62
N GLU A 166 0.40 2.80 14.21
CA GLU A 166 1.14 4.04 14.08
C GLU A 166 1.43 4.41 12.62
N GLY A 167 1.87 3.44 11.82
CA GLY A 167 2.16 3.69 10.42
C GLY A 167 0.93 4.09 9.61
N ASN A 168 -0.21 3.46 9.89
CA ASN A 168 -1.46 3.80 9.22
C ASN A 168 -1.93 5.20 9.61
N GLU A 169 -1.74 5.58 10.87
CA GLU A 169 -2.13 6.91 11.35
C GLU A 169 -1.23 7.99 10.77
N GLU A 170 0.04 7.71 10.62
CA GLU A 170 0.95 8.63 9.96
C GLU A 170 0.55 8.83 8.49
N ALA A 171 0.22 7.76 7.79
CA ALA A 171 -0.22 7.84 6.40
C ALA A 171 -1.50 8.66 6.26
N ASP A 172 -2.47 8.45 7.16
CA ASP A 172 -3.70 9.23 7.19
C ASP A 172 -3.43 10.72 7.35
N LYS A 173 -2.55 11.06 8.29
CA LYS A 173 -2.20 12.45 8.54
C LYS A 173 -1.56 13.09 7.31
N LEU A 174 -0.63 12.39 6.68
CA LEU A 174 0.02 12.88 5.46
C LEU A 174 -0.98 13.04 4.32
N ALA A 175 -1.93 12.13 4.19
CA ALA A 175 -2.97 12.23 3.17
C ALA A 175 -3.86 13.45 3.40
N LYS A 176 -4.24 13.70 4.64
CA LYS A 176 -5.04 14.87 4.99
C LYS A 176 -4.29 16.17 4.75
N GLN A 177 -3.01 16.20 5.06
CA GLN A 177 -2.17 17.36 4.74
C GLN A 177 -2.11 17.61 3.23
N ALA A 178 -2.01 16.56 2.45
CA ALA A 178 -1.91 16.68 1.00
C ALA A 178 -3.13 17.38 0.38
N VAL A 179 -4.30 17.17 0.95
CA VAL A 179 -5.54 17.80 0.43
C VAL A 179 -5.98 19.04 1.21
N GLY A 180 -5.18 19.47 2.17
CA GLY A 180 -5.42 20.75 2.86
C GLY A 180 -6.48 20.71 3.95
N ILE A 181 -6.78 19.55 4.53
CA ILE A 181 -7.74 19.46 5.63
C ILE A 181 -7.08 19.16 6.98
N LEU A 182 -5.78 19.31 7.04
CA LEU A 182 -5.03 19.17 8.27
C LEU A 182 -3.90 20.19 8.32
#